data_29c2b0e72f29fd6e822470ca7aeed6e8
#
_entry.id   29c2b0e72f29fd6e822470ca7aeed6e8
#
_cell.length_a   1.000
_cell.length_b   1.000
_cell.length_c   1.000
_cell.angle_alpha   90.00
_cell.angle_beta   90.00
_cell.angle_gamma   90.00
#
_symmetry.space_group_name_H-M   'P 1'
#
loop_
_entity.id
_entity.type
_entity.pdbx_description
1 polymer ?
#
loop_
_entity_poly.entity_id
_entity_poly.type
_entity_poly.pdbx_seq_one_letter_code
_entity_poly.pdbx_strand_id
1 'polypeptide(L)'
;GEFANLIRKYDSKINFSPETNHWTAIDCMDIIAKLVDDKVDSTRLAYSIDEINEISDEGFTPIFVVSEFLRNENPFECSWDVTSDSISAYVAHLLNANLLIVTNVNGIYTHEPKEPGSTFISKIDAKTLLTFQESSIDVMLPSLLLEFGTNCYVVNGKYPERVLSLIDDNINDYNFDYTKIIGE
;
A
#
# COMPACT_ATOMS: atom_id res chain seq x y z
N GLY A 1 6.73 7.43 0.78
CA GLY A 1 7.78 7.68 -0.19
C GLY A 1 8.49 9.01 0.05
N GLU A 2 9.56 9.32 -0.69
CA GLU A 2 10.39 10.52 -0.45
C GLU A 2 9.61 11.83 -0.58
N PHE A 3 8.68 11.94 -1.52
CA PHE A 3 7.84 13.13 -1.67
C PHE A 3 6.96 13.36 -0.44
N ALA A 4 6.30 12.34 0.08
CA ALA A 4 5.51 12.45 1.31
C ALA A 4 6.40 12.77 2.53
N ASN A 5 7.63 12.22 2.60
CA ASN A 5 8.58 12.55 3.66
C ASN A 5 9.04 14.00 3.57
N LEU A 6 9.14 14.56 2.36
CA LEU A 6 9.44 15.99 2.19
C LEU A 6 8.29 16.86 2.74
N ILE A 7 7.03 16.48 2.52
CA ILE A 7 5.87 17.17 3.09
C ILE A 7 5.93 17.10 4.62
N ARG A 8 6.14 15.93 5.24
CA ARG A 8 6.31 15.77 6.69
C ARG A 8 7.42 16.67 7.26
N LYS A 9 8.54 16.76 6.54
CA LYS A 9 9.65 17.64 6.92
C LYS A 9 9.30 19.12 6.91
N TYR A 10 8.48 19.58 5.97
CA TYR A 10 7.99 20.96 5.95
C TYR A 10 6.90 21.16 6.99
N ASP A 11 5.98 20.23 7.13
CA ASP A 11 4.91 20.26 8.14
C ASP A 11 5.47 20.43 9.55
N SER A 12 6.51 19.69 9.92
CA SER A 12 7.17 19.83 11.23
C SER A 12 7.72 21.23 11.53
N LYS A 13 7.85 22.11 10.52
CA LYS A 13 8.36 23.47 10.65
C LYS A 13 7.27 24.54 10.51
N ILE A 14 6.28 24.28 9.67
CA ILE A 14 5.27 25.26 9.21
C ILE A 14 3.92 24.98 9.84
N ASN A 15 3.66 23.72 10.23
CA ASN A 15 2.41 23.24 10.82
C ASN A 15 1.21 23.49 9.89
N PHE A 16 1.16 22.76 8.79
CA PHE A 16 0.03 22.77 7.85
C PHE A 16 -1.24 22.17 8.47
N SER A 17 -2.39 22.45 7.89
CA SER A 17 -3.61 21.78 8.30
C SER A 17 -3.55 20.27 7.98
N PRO A 18 -4.26 19.40 8.76
CA PRO A 18 -4.38 17.99 8.44
C PRO A 18 -4.86 17.73 7.01
N GLU A 19 -5.81 18.52 6.53
CA GLU A 19 -6.34 18.44 5.18
C GLU A 19 -5.26 18.74 4.12
N THR A 20 -4.46 19.79 4.31
CA THR A 20 -3.35 20.11 3.41
C THR A 20 -2.33 18.97 3.36
N ASN A 21 -1.94 18.44 4.52
CA ASN A 21 -1.00 17.34 4.62
C ASN A 21 -1.51 16.09 3.91
N HIS A 22 -2.74 15.71 4.19
CA HIS A 22 -3.38 14.52 3.63
C HIS A 22 -3.43 14.59 2.10
N TRP A 23 -4.04 15.63 1.55
CA TRP A 23 -4.23 15.73 0.10
C TRP A 23 -2.93 15.94 -0.67
N THR A 24 -1.98 16.72 -0.16
CA THR A 24 -0.68 16.86 -0.83
C THR A 24 0.13 15.57 -0.81
N ALA A 25 0.00 14.75 0.23
CA ALA A 25 0.64 13.44 0.26
C ALA A 25 0.03 12.47 -0.77
N ILE A 26 -1.30 12.52 -0.96
CA ILE A 26 -2.00 11.75 -1.99
C ILE A 26 -1.62 12.24 -3.40
N ASP A 27 -1.55 13.56 -3.62
CA ASP A 27 -1.10 14.13 -4.90
C ASP A 27 0.32 13.67 -5.29
N CYS A 28 1.17 13.37 -4.30
CA CYS A 28 2.49 12.78 -4.55
C CYS A 28 2.40 11.36 -5.14
N MET A 29 1.34 10.61 -4.89
CA MET A 29 1.13 9.28 -5.52
C MET A 29 0.90 9.45 -7.02
N ASP A 30 0.12 10.44 -7.43
CA ASP A 30 -0.15 10.74 -8.83
C ASP A 30 1.12 11.16 -9.59
N ILE A 31 2.03 11.90 -8.92
CA ILE A 31 3.33 12.23 -9.50
C ILE A 31 4.12 10.96 -9.79
N ILE A 32 4.18 10.03 -8.84
CA ILE A 32 4.88 8.75 -9.02
C ILE A 32 4.22 7.91 -10.10
N ALA A 33 2.88 7.83 -10.14
CA ALA A 33 2.13 7.11 -11.16
C ALA A 33 2.55 7.55 -12.57
N LYS A 34 2.58 8.86 -12.82
CA LYS A 34 3.00 9.46 -14.12
C LYS A 34 4.46 9.17 -14.45
N LEU A 35 5.35 9.19 -13.46
CA LEU A 35 6.78 8.90 -13.69
C LEU A 35 7.01 7.42 -14.03
N VAL A 36 6.24 6.51 -13.44
CA VAL A 36 6.33 5.07 -13.75
C VAL A 36 5.78 4.80 -15.15
N ASP A 37 4.62 5.35 -15.48
CA ASP A 37 4.00 5.19 -16.80
C ASP A 37 4.89 5.70 -17.96
N ASP A 38 5.64 6.80 -17.73
CA ASP A 38 6.63 7.31 -18.70
C ASP A 38 7.79 6.34 -18.97
N LYS A 39 8.06 5.41 -18.06
CA LYS A 39 9.23 4.51 -18.12
C LYS A 39 8.90 3.06 -18.44
N VAL A 40 7.66 2.65 -18.30
CA VAL A 40 7.25 1.25 -18.46
C VAL A 40 6.20 1.13 -19.56
N ASP A 41 6.59 0.65 -20.73
CA ASP A 41 5.73 0.60 -21.93
C ASP A 41 4.45 -0.24 -21.76
N SER A 42 4.47 -1.22 -20.83
CA SER A 42 3.33 -2.10 -20.54
C SER A 42 2.32 -1.52 -19.55
N THR A 43 2.49 -0.27 -19.13
CA THR A 43 1.56 0.41 -18.20
C THR A 43 0.66 1.40 -18.92
N ARG A 44 -0.45 1.76 -18.27
CA ARG A 44 -1.34 2.85 -18.67
C ARG A 44 -1.92 3.52 -17.42
N LEU A 45 -2.06 4.85 -17.45
CA LEU A 45 -2.72 5.59 -16.38
C LEU A 45 -4.22 5.33 -16.40
N ALA A 46 -4.78 5.00 -15.25
CA ALA A 46 -6.22 4.87 -15.00
C ALA A 46 -6.68 5.94 -14.01
N TYR A 47 -7.86 6.51 -14.20
CA TYR A 47 -8.43 7.58 -13.39
C TYR A 47 -9.76 7.17 -12.72
N SER A 48 -10.27 5.97 -13.03
CA SER A 48 -11.46 5.37 -12.44
C SER A 48 -11.30 3.86 -12.27
N ILE A 49 -12.18 3.25 -11.49
CA ILE A 49 -12.23 1.79 -11.33
C ILE A 49 -12.57 1.10 -12.66
N ASP A 50 -13.45 1.69 -13.45
CA ASP A 50 -13.81 1.15 -14.76
C ASP A 50 -12.60 1.15 -15.72
N GLU A 51 -11.83 2.24 -15.77
CA GLU A 51 -10.61 2.33 -16.58
C GLU A 51 -9.54 1.32 -16.14
N ILE A 52 -9.44 0.99 -14.84
CA ILE A 52 -8.55 -0.07 -14.36
C ILE A 52 -8.92 -1.41 -15.01
N ASN A 53 -10.21 -1.75 -15.04
CA ASN A 53 -10.68 -2.99 -15.63
C ASN A 53 -10.48 -3.00 -17.15
N GLU A 54 -10.83 -1.93 -17.85
CA GLU A 54 -10.65 -1.79 -19.29
C GLU A 54 -9.18 -1.94 -19.69
N ILE A 55 -8.26 -1.26 -19.03
CA ILE A 55 -6.81 -1.33 -19.28
C ILE A 55 -6.28 -2.75 -19.03
N SER A 56 -6.77 -3.41 -17.98
CA SER A 56 -6.39 -4.80 -17.66
C SER A 56 -6.88 -5.77 -18.73
N ASP A 57 -8.11 -5.59 -19.23
CA ASP A 57 -8.69 -6.42 -20.31
C ASP A 57 -7.96 -6.23 -21.63
N GLU A 58 -7.37 -5.06 -21.88
CA GLU A 58 -6.49 -4.79 -23.01
C GLU A 58 -5.09 -5.42 -22.87
N GLY A 59 -4.77 -5.99 -21.71
CA GLY A 59 -3.48 -6.65 -21.43
C GLY A 59 -2.38 -5.69 -20.96
N PHE A 60 -2.73 -4.47 -20.56
CA PHE A 60 -1.81 -3.53 -19.93
C PHE A 60 -1.92 -3.59 -18.38
N THR A 61 -0.88 -3.10 -17.72
CA THR A 61 -0.91 -2.93 -16.26
C THR A 61 -1.42 -1.52 -15.94
N PRO A 62 -2.60 -1.38 -15.29
CA PRO A 62 -3.12 -0.07 -14.92
C PRO A 62 -2.32 0.52 -13.76
N ILE A 63 -2.00 1.81 -13.85
CA ILE A 63 -1.45 2.61 -12.75
C ILE A 63 -2.48 3.64 -12.34
N PHE A 64 -3.01 3.51 -11.14
CA PHE A 64 -4.11 4.35 -10.70
C PHE A 64 -3.63 5.74 -10.27
N VAL A 65 -4.13 6.77 -10.94
CA VAL A 65 -4.00 8.19 -10.59
C VAL A 65 -5.13 8.52 -9.63
N VAL A 66 -4.86 8.38 -8.34
CA VAL A 66 -5.90 8.14 -7.33
C VAL A 66 -6.48 9.40 -6.69
N SER A 67 -5.81 10.56 -6.81
CA SER A 67 -6.14 11.75 -6.00
C SER A 67 -7.54 12.32 -6.28
N GLU A 68 -7.94 12.44 -7.55
CA GLU A 68 -9.26 12.94 -7.93
C GLU A 68 -10.37 11.97 -7.53
N PHE A 69 -10.15 10.68 -7.74
CA PHE A 69 -11.07 9.63 -7.31
C PHE A 69 -11.31 9.70 -5.80
N LEU A 70 -10.26 9.76 -4.99
CA LEU A 70 -10.38 9.84 -3.53
C LEU A 70 -11.02 11.15 -3.05
N ARG A 71 -10.84 12.28 -3.74
CA ARG A 71 -11.53 13.53 -3.39
C ARG A 71 -13.03 13.44 -3.62
N ASN A 72 -13.47 12.70 -4.64
CA ASN A 72 -14.88 12.50 -4.94
C ASN A 72 -15.54 11.51 -3.97
N GLU A 73 -14.87 10.39 -3.67
CA GLU A 73 -15.37 9.34 -2.76
C GLU A 73 -15.24 9.75 -1.28
N ASN A 74 -14.19 10.48 -0.93
CA ASN A 74 -13.84 10.93 0.42
C ASN A 74 -13.96 9.84 1.51
N PRO A 75 -13.35 8.64 1.33
CA PRO A 75 -13.59 7.50 2.20
C PRO A 75 -12.85 7.58 3.53
N PHE A 76 -11.93 8.54 3.70
CA PHE A 76 -11.02 8.63 4.85
C PHE A 76 -11.06 9.99 5.51
N GLU A 77 -10.86 10.02 6.83
CA GLU A 77 -10.53 11.25 7.54
C GLU A 77 -9.10 11.71 7.19
N CYS A 78 -8.92 13.04 7.09
CA CYS A 78 -7.62 13.62 6.76
C CYS A 78 -6.62 13.44 7.91
N SER A 79 -5.70 12.49 7.79
CA SER A 79 -4.65 12.23 8.77
C SER A 79 -3.40 11.62 8.13
N TRP A 80 -2.30 11.51 8.89
CA TRP A 80 -1.12 10.75 8.51
C TRP A 80 -1.26 9.24 8.79
N ASP A 81 -2.35 8.80 9.41
CA ASP A 81 -2.62 7.38 9.69
C ASP A 81 -3.05 6.63 8.42
N VAL A 82 -3.53 7.38 7.43
CA VAL A 82 -3.89 6.89 6.11
C VAL A 82 -2.77 7.20 5.12
N THR A 83 -2.18 6.17 4.53
CA THR A 83 -1.16 6.31 3.49
C THR A 83 -1.50 5.44 2.27
N SER A 84 -0.52 5.21 1.41
CA SER A 84 -0.67 4.34 0.23
C SER A 84 -1.17 2.94 0.56
N ASP A 85 -0.87 2.41 1.76
CA ASP A 85 -1.23 1.05 2.15
C ASP A 85 -2.75 0.93 2.35
N SER A 86 -3.33 1.82 3.16
CA SER A 86 -4.78 1.91 3.37
C SER A 86 -5.54 2.25 2.09
N ILE A 87 -5.02 3.17 1.29
CA ILE A 87 -5.60 3.53 -0.01
C ILE A 87 -5.61 2.32 -0.94
N SER A 88 -4.52 1.54 -0.98
CA SER A 88 -4.45 0.32 -1.78
C SER A 88 -5.43 -0.74 -1.30
N ALA A 89 -5.66 -0.87 0.01
CA ALA A 89 -6.66 -1.79 0.56
C ALA A 89 -8.09 -1.40 0.14
N TYR A 90 -8.41 -0.12 0.18
CA TYR A 90 -9.71 0.38 -0.29
C TYR A 90 -9.94 0.12 -1.78
N VAL A 91 -8.94 0.41 -2.61
CA VAL A 91 -9.00 0.14 -4.06
C VAL A 91 -9.08 -1.36 -4.33
N ALA A 92 -8.31 -2.20 -3.64
CA ALA A 92 -8.38 -3.66 -3.77
C ALA A 92 -9.78 -4.21 -3.40
N HIS A 93 -10.41 -3.65 -2.35
CA HIS A 93 -11.80 -3.98 -2.00
C HIS A 93 -12.78 -3.64 -3.13
N LEU A 94 -12.71 -2.44 -3.71
CA LEU A 94 -13.58 -2.02 -4.82
C LEU A 94 -13.40 -2.89 -6.07
N LEU A 95 -12.17 -3.35 -6.33
CA LEU A 95 -11.83 -4.24 -7.44
C LEU A 95 -12.10 -5.73 -7.14
N ASN A 96 -12.48 -6.08 -5.90
CA ASN A 96 -12.52 -7.46 -5.43
C ASN A 96 -11.22 -8.24 -5.71
N ALA A 97 -10.08 -7.58 -5.47
CA ALA A 97 -8.74 -8.07 -5.78
C ALA A 97 -7.94 -8.43 -4.52
N ASN A 98 -6.92 -9.26 -4.68
CA ASN A 98 -5.94 -9.52 -3.63
C ASN A 98 -5.06 -8.28 -3.40
N LEU A 99 -4.62 -8.07 -2.15
CA LEU A 99 -3.73 -6.97 -1.78
C LEU A 99 -2.30 -7.44 -1.55
N LEU A 100 -1.36 -6.84 -2.27
CA LEU A 100 0.07 -7.03 -2.09
C LEU A 100 0.74 -5.69 -1.81
N ILE A 101 1.25 -5.49 -0.59
CA ILE A 101 2.04 -4.33 -0.20
C ILE A 101 3.53 -4.62 -0.46
N VAL A 102 4.12 -3.80 -1.33
CA VAL A 102 5.54 -3.90 -1.68
C VAL A 102 6.30 -2.80 -0.94
N THR A 103 7.19 -3.21 -0.03
CA THR A 103 7.91 -2.30 0.87
C THR A 103 9.44 -2.53 0.81
N ASN A 104 10.21 -1.86 1.66
CA ASN A 104 11.67 -1.96 1.73
C ASN A 104 12.19 -2.88 2.83
N VAL A 105 11.30 -3.55 3.55
CA VAL A 105 11.57 -4.59 4.56
C VAL A 105 10.93 -5.92 4.16
N ASN A 106 11.34 -7.03 4.77
CA ASN A 106 10.87 -8.36 4.36
C ASN A 106 9.41 -8.65 4.74
N GLY A 107 8.79 -7.83 5.58
CA GLY A 107 7.42 -7.98 6.07
C GLY A 107 7.27 -7.31 7.43
N ILE A 108 6.40 -7.85 8.29
CA ILE A 108 6.12 -7.34 9.64
C ILE A 108 7.12 -7.92 10.65
N TYR A 109 7.49 -7.11 11.61
CA TYR A 109 8.36 -7.47 12.73
C TYR A 109 7.73 -7.05 14.04
N THR A 110 8.14 -7.68 15.16
CA THR A 110 7.65 -7.33 16.50
C THR A 110 8.07 -5.95 16.96
N HIS A 111 9.19 -5.43 16.42
CA HIS A 111 9.75 -4.09 16.64
C HIS A 111 10.49 -3.68 15.36
N GLU A 112 11.09 -2.50 15.34
CA GLU A 112 11.95 -2.09 14.22
C GLU A 112 12.96 -3.20 13.85
N PRO A 113 13.13 -3.57 12.58
CA PRO A 113 13.94 -4.74 12.17
C PRO A 113 15.40 -4.72 12.65
N LYS A 114 15.94 -3.53 12.96
CA LYS A 114 17.32 -3.33 13.44
C LYS A 114 17.44 -3.33 14.96
N GLU A 115 16.35 -3.37 15.69
CA GLU A 115 16.35 -3.38 17.15
C GLU A 115 16.72 -4.75 17.70
N PRO A 116 17.50 -4.82 18.80
CA PRO A 116 17.78 -6.08 19.49
C PRO A 116 16.49 -6.74 19.97
N GLY A 117 16.31 -8.02 19.61
CA GLY A 117 15.11 -8.80 19.98
C GLY A 117 13.95 -8.67 19.00
N SER A 118 14.08 -7.88 17.93
CA SER A 118 13.10 -7.85 16.85
C SER A 118 13.00 -9.22 16.17
N THR A 119 11.77 -9.72 16.01
CA THR A 119 11.49 -11.03 15.41
C THR A 119 10.59 -10.84 14.19
N PHE A 120 10.94 -11.49 13.09
CA PHE A 120 10.13 -11.53 11.88
C PHE A 120 8.83 -12.35 12.11
N ILE A 121 7.72 -11.86 11.55
CA ILE A 121 6.40 -12.47 11.65
C ILE A 121 5.93 -12.88 10.24
N SER A 122 5.91 -14.17 9.96
CA SER A 122 5.48 -14.68 8.64
C SER A 122 3.96 -14.68 8.46
N LYS A 123 3.20 -14.76 9.55
CA LYS A 123 1.74 -14.73 9.53
C LYS A 123 1.19 -14.06 10.79
N ILE A 124 0.21 -13.17 10.62
CA ILE A 124 -0.46 -12.47 11.71
C ILE A 124 -1.92 -12.19 11.32
N ASP A 125 -2.83 -12.14 12.28
CA ASP A 125 -4.17 -11.63 12.06
C ASP A 125 -4.21 -10.10 12.24
N ALA A 126 -5.09 -9.45 11.48
CA ALA A 126 -5.20 -7.99 11.50
C ALA A 126 -5.63 -7.45 12.87
N LYS A 127 -6.40 -8.22 13.65
CA LYS A 127 -6.82 -7.83 15.01
C LYS A 127 -5.63 -7.78 15.98
N THR A 128 -4.73 -8.75 15.90
CA THR A 128 -3.48 -8.73 16.67
C THR A 128 -2.60 -7.57 16.21
N LEU A 129 -2.54 -7.30 14.90
CA LEU A 129 -1.73 -6.22 14.34
C LEU A 129 -2.19 -4.83 14.82
N LEU A 130 -3.48 -4.62 15.11
CA LEU A 130 -4.00 -3.39 15.73
C LEU A 130 -3.40 -3.10 17.10
N THR A 131 -2.82 -4.09 17.79
CA THR A 131 -2.16 -3.90 19.09
C THR A 131 -0.71 -3.42 18.99
N PHE A 132 -0.15 -3.39 17.77
CA PHE A 132 1.22 -2.94 17.54
C PHE A 132 1.25 -1.41 17.55
N GLN A 133 2.25 -0.84 18.18
CA GLN A 133 2.44 0.62 18.22
C GLN A 133 3.06 1.13 16.91
N GLU A 134 3.97 0.35 16.35
CA GLU A 134 4.67 0.63 15.08
C GLU A 134 4.77 -0.63 14.24
N SER A 135 4.62 -0.49 12.95
CA SER A 135 4.81 -1.56 11.98
C SER A 135 5.31 -1.01 10.64
N SER A 136 5.65 -1.88 9.71
CA SER A 136 6.08 -1.48 8.35
C SER A 136 4.94 -1.10 7.42
N ILE A 137 3.70 -1.11 7.91
CA ILE A 137 2.48 -0.67 7.22
C ILE A 137 1.82 0.47 8.01
N ASP A 138 0.88 1.18 7.39
CA ASP A 138 0.19 2.28 8.08
C ASP A 138 -0.83 1.80 9.13
N VAL A 139 -1.19 2.72 10.03
CA VAL A 139 -2.02 2.44 11.21
C VAL A 139 -3.44 2.03 10.84
N MET A 140 -3.99 2.54 9.76
CA MET A 140 -5.37 2.30 9.35
C MET A 140 -5.55 0.95 8.63
N LEU A 141 -4.51 0.45 7.93
CA LEU A 141 -4.60 -0.76 7.11
C LEU A 141 -5.20 -1.97 7.86
N PRO A 142 -4.79 -2.32 9.10
CA PRO A 142 -5.36 -3.47 9.79
C PRO A 142 -6.88 -3.37 10.02
N SER A 143 -7.37 -2.16 10.30
CA SER A 143 -8.82 -1.92 10.47
C SER A 143 -9.59 -2.16 9.18
N LEU A 144 -9.06 -1.68 8.05
CA LEU A 144 -9.66 -1.89 6.73
C LEU A 144 -9.64 -3.36 6.31
N LEU A 145 -8.57 -4.09 6.61
CA LEU A 145 -8.50 -5.52 6.33
C LEU A 145 -9.59 -6.30 7.08
N LEU A 146 -9.87 -5.93 8.34
CA LEU A 146 -10.97 -6.52 9.12
C LEU A 146 -12.34 -6.13 8.58
N GLU A 147 -12.53 -4.86 8.23
CA GLU A 147 -13.80 -4.36 7.70
C GLU A 147 -14.16 -5.03 6.37
N PHE A 148 -13.18 -5.19 5.50
CA PHE A 148 -13.38 -5.77 4.16
C PHE A 148 -13.27 -7.30 4.12
N GLY A 149 -12.81 -7.95 5.21
CA GLY A 149 -12.54 -9.39 5.24
C GLY A 149 -11.44 -9.79 4.26
N THR A 150 -10.47 -8.91 4.01
CA THR A 150 -9.46 -9.08 2.95
C THR A 150 -8.10 -9.43 3.55
N ASN A 151 -7.43 -10.42 2.97
CA ASN A 151 -6.05 -10.75 3.31
C ASN A 151 -5.08 -9.81 2.57
N CYS A 152 -3.92 -9.58 3.21
CA CYS A 152 -2.85 -8.79 2.64
C CYS A 152 -1.52 -9.53 2.71
N TYR A 153 -0.69 -9.41 1.67
CA TYR A 153 0.69 -9.87 1.65
C TYR A 153 1.62 -8.67 1.71
N VAL A 154 2.69 -8.77 2.51
CA VAL A 154 3.73 -7.73 2.63
C VAL A 154 5.07 -8.33 2.26
N VAL A 155 5.76 -7.74 1.28
CA VAL A 155 6.99 -8.29 0.72
C VAL A 155 8.02 -7.20 0.42
N ASN A 156 9.30 -7.58 0.41
CA ASN A 156 10.40 -6.68 0.08
C ASN A 156 10.57 -6.50 -1.43
N GLY A 157 10.26 -5.31 -1.93
CA GLY A 157 10.37 -4.95 -3.36
C GLY A 157 11.81 -4.79 -3.89
N LYS A 158 12.83 -4.86 -3.04
CA LYS A 158 14.23 -4.93 -3.49
C LYS A 158 14.56 -6.26 -4.17
N TYR A 159 13.67 -7.23 -4.05
CA TYR A 159 13.79 -8.57 -4.62
C TYR A 159 12.60 -8.84 -5.55
N PRO A 160 12.64 -8.38 -6.82
CA PRO A 160 11.51 -8.49 -7.75
C PRO A 160 10.99 -9.92 -7.94
N GLU A 161 11.88 -10.90 -7.87
CA GLU A 161 11.53 -12.33 -7.95
C GLU A 161 10.56 -12.79 -6.85
N ARG A 162 10.62 -12.17 -5.66
CA ARG A 162 9.69 -12.47 -4.56
C ARG A 162 8.30 -11.91 -4.85
N VAL A 163 8.23 -10.71 -5.42
CA VAL A 163 6.98 -10.07 -5.82
C VAL A 163 6.30 -10.90 -6.91
N LEU A 164 7.05 -11.29 -7.96
CA LEU A 164 6.54 -12.14 -9.03
C LEU A 164 6.04 -13.49 -8.51
N SER A 165 6.77 -14.11 -7.58
CA SER A 165 6.35 -15.38 -6.98
C SER A 165 5.02 -15.29 -6.22
N LEU A 166 4.71 -14.15 -5.59
CA LEU A 166 3.44 -13.95 -4.87
C LEU A 166 2.27 -13.61 -5.80
N ILE A 167 2.55 -13.17 -7.03
CA ILE A 167 1.54 -12.87 -8.05
C ILE A 167 1.22 -14.13 -8.88
N ASP A 168 2.18 -15.05 -9.03
CA ASP A 168 2.01 -16.27 -9.83
C ASP A 168 1.38 -17.40 -8.99
N ASP A 169 0.09 -17.66 -9.21
CA ASP A 169 -0.68 -18.70 -8.52
C ASP A 169 -0.12 -20.14 -8.73
N ASN A 170 0.79 -20.34 -9.67
CA ASN A 170 1.42 -21.64 -9.92
C ASN A 170 2.60 -21.94 -8.99
N ILE A 171 3.07 -20.95 -8.24
CA ILE A 171 4.18 -21.10 -7.28
C ILE A 171 3.59 -21.35 -5.89
N ASN A 172 3.70 -22.58 -5.40
CA ASN A 172 3.15 -22.98 -4.10
C ASN A 172 4.19 -23.10 -2.98
N ASP A 173 5.47 -22.92 -3.28
CA ASP A 173 6.56 -23.06 -2.30
C ASP A 173 7.44 -21.78 -2.31
N TYR A 174 7.17 -20.92 -1.35
CA TYR A 174 7.89 -19.65 -1.21
C TYR A 174 9.05 -19.82 -0.23
N ASN A 175 10.26 -19.97 -0.76
CA ASN A 175 11.48 -20.06 0.05
C ASN A 175 12.10 -18.69 0.33
N PHE A 176 11.27 -17.71 0.77
CA PHE A 176 11.70 -16.38 1.16
C PHE A 176 10.76 -15.77 2.22
N ASP A 177 11.26 -14.73 2.90
CA ASP A 177 10.48 -14.01 3.90
C ASP A 177 9.42 -13.11 3.26
N TYR A 178 8.19 -13.25 3.70
CA TYR A 178 7.05 -12.35 3.49
C TYR A 178 6.08 -12.49 4.66
N THR A 179 5.23 -11.50 4.88
CA THR A 179 4.16 -11.60 5.89
C THR A 179 2.80 -11.75 5.21
N LYS A 180 2.01 -12.72 5.67
CA LYS A 180 0.58 -12.81 5.36
C LYS A 180 -0.22 -12.24 6.52
N ILE A 181 -1.01 -11.18 6.28
CA ILE A 181 -1.96 -10.61 7.22
C ILE A 181 -3.35 -11.18 6.90
N ILE A 182 -4.01 -11.74 7.91
CA ILE A 182 -5.35 -12.31 7.78
C ILE A 182 -6.38 -11.27 8.23
N GLY A 183 -7.32 -10.91 7.35
CA GLY A 183 -8.36 -9.92 7.59
C GLY A 183 -9.68 -10.48 8.12
N GLU A 184 -9.70 -11.77 8.56
CA GLU A 184 -10.90 -12.42 9.11
C GLU A 184 -10.97 -12.32 10.64
#